data_9e1bf3e62543f7b8d3d456e51b62e8f4
#
_entry.id   9e1bf3e62543f7b8d3d456e51b62e8f4
#
_cell.length_a   1.000
_cell.length_b   1.000
_cell.length_c   1.000
_cell.angle_alpha   90.00
_cell.angle_beta   90.00
_cell.angle_gamma   90.00
#
_symmetry.space_group_name_H-M   'P 1'
#
loop_
_entity.id
_entity.type
_entity.pdbx_description
1 polymer ?
#
loop_
_entity_poly.entity_id
_entity_poly.type
_entity_poly.pdbx_seq_one_letter_code
_entity_poly.pdbx_strand_id
1 'polypeptide(L)'
;DIVDEIIARTPDLKHDSIHLPQMRLKGYFELGKNVCVPCLIKRDNHPLVTFSTRTSVYPPMGIVTTAQKQRSITEKHGSPVRLYSLLNDKGLRYGQGAGRKYSPWIEQIKSRVQNNQAVTLNYRGADQASVLGDMLVNERIDFGIDYPFIATYYNRHHDAQLVTLPIANNQESLVFGAIGCAKRADNDFATTFINRINP
;
A
#
# COMPACT_ATOMS: atom_id res chain seq x y z
N ASP A 1 12.01 -1.19 14.71
CA ASP A 1 11.35 -1.42 13.41
C ASP A 1 12.39 -1.73 12.30
N ILE A 2 11.97 -1.85 11.03
CA ILE A 2 12.90 -2.14 9.92
C ILE A 2 13.94 -1.01 9.75
N VAL A 3 13.57 0.22 9.97
CA VAL A 3 14.47 1.38 9.86
C VAL A 3 15.54 1.32 10.94
N ASP A 4 15.16 1.03 12.18
CA ASP A 4 16.10 0.90 13.29
C ASP A 4 17.10 -0.24 13.05
N GLU A 5 16.64 -1.36 12.50
CA GLU A 5 17.51 -2.49 12.13
C GLU A 5 18.48 -2.13 11.00
N ILE A 6 18.03 -1.36 10.00
CA ILE A 6 18.92 -0.86 8.94
C ILE A 6 20.02 0.03 9.52
N ILE A 7 19.65 0.98 10.39
CA ILE A 7 20.59 1.89 11.04
C ILE A 7 21.60 1.11 11.88
N ALA A 8 21.11 0.14 12.66
CA ALA A 8 21.99 -0.69 13.49
C ALA A 8 23.02 -1.50 12.70
N ARG A 9 22.68 -1.94 11.48
CA ARG A 9 23.59 -2.67 10.58
C ARG A 9 24.57 -1.79 9.80
N THR A 10 24.36 -0.48 9.82
CA THR A 10 25.18 0.50 9.08
C THR A 10 25.57 1.70 9.96
N PRO A 11 26.21 1.46 11.13
CA PRO A 11 26.47 2.49 12.12
C PRO A 11 27.53 3.53 11.69
N ASP A 12 28.34 3.20 10.68
CA ASP A 12 29.32 4.08 10.06
C ASP A 12 28.73 5.06 9.05
N LEU A 13 27.46 4.92 8.69
CA LEU A 13 26.77 5.80 7.79
C LEU A 13 25.94 6.85 8.55
N LYS A 14 25.93 8.07 8.04
CA LYS A 14 24.99 9.09 8.50
C LYS A 14 23.63 8.85 7.85
N HIS A 15 22.62 8.64 8.68
CA HIS A 15 21.24 8.42 8.25
C HIS A 15 20.41 9.68 8.42
N ASP A 16 19.54 9.94 7.44
CA ASP A 16 18.52 10.97 7.49
C ASP A 16 17.17 10.35 7.08
N SER A 17 16.20 10.40 7.97
CA SER A 17 14.88 9.80 7.77
C SER A 17 13.85 10.87 7.40
N ILE A 18 13.18 10.69 6.28
CA ILE A 18 12.14 11.60 5.81
C ILE A 18 10.83 10.86 5.51
N HIS A 19 9.73 11.45 5.92
CA HIS A 19 8.40 10.96 5.54
C HIS A 19 7.94 11.60 4.25
N LEU A 20 7.65 10.79 3.23
CA LEU A 20 7.29 11.26 1.90
C LEU A 20 5.93 10.71 1.45
N PRO A 21 5.08 11.55 0.86
CA PRO A 21 3.95 11.07 0.09
C PRO A 21 4.40 10.14 -1.05
N GLN A 22 3.70 9.02 -1.23
CA GLN A 22 4.03 8.00 -2.23
C GLN A 22 4.23 8.57 -3.65
N MET A 23 3.47 9.62 -4.01
CA MET A 23 3.60 10.29 -5.30
C MET A 23 4.96 10.93 -5.54
N ARG A 24 5.68 11.33 -4.49
CA ARG A 24 7.00 11.98 -4.59
C ARG A 24 8.15 10.98 -4.69
N LEU A 25 7.90 9.72 -4.35
CA LEU A 25 8.94 8.70 -4.23
C LEU A 25 9.71 8.49 -5.53
N LYS A 26 9.00 8.45 -6.67
CA LYS A 26 9.63 8.32 -7.99
C LYS A 26 10.66 9.43 -8.24
N GLY A 27 10.29 10.69 -7.99
CA GLY A 27 11.20 11.82 -8.15
C GLY A 27 12.45 11.74 -7.28
N TYR A 28 12.32 11.20 -6.04
CA TYR A 28 13.48 10.97 -5.19
C TYR A 28 14.44 9.94 -5.74
N PHE A 29 13.94 8.86 -6.36
CA PHE A 29 14.80 7.89 -7.05
C PHE A 29 15.49 8.48 -8.28
N GLU A 30 14.82 9.40 -8.99
CA GLU A 30 15.35 10.06 -10.18
C GLU A 30 16.38 11.16 -9.85
N LEU A 31 16.34 11.75 -8.65
CA LEU A 31 17.27 12.82 -8.22
C LEU A 31 18.72 12.35 -8.03
N GLY A 32 19.00 11.08 -8.20
CA GLY A 32 20.34 10.54 -8.08
C GLY A 32 20.96 10.66 -6.67
N LYS A 33 20.15 10.72 -5.62
CA LYS A 33 20.61 10.68 -4.23
C LYS A 33 20.70 9.24 -3.70
N ASN A 34 21.52 9.03 -2.69
CA ASN A 34 21.60 7.78 -1.96
C ASN A 34 20.36 7.61 -1.08
N VAL A 35 19.29 7.09 -1.66
CA VAL A 35 17.98 6.95 -1.01
C VAL A 35 17.54 5.49 -1.01
N CYS A 36 17.08 5.01 0.14
CA CYS A 36 16.47 3.69 0.29
C CYS A 36 15.09 3.81 0.93
N VAL A 37 14.17 2.94 0.56
CA VAL A 37 12.83 2.83 1.13
C VAL A 37 12.67 1.44 1.74
N PRO A 38 12.35 1.33 3.04
CA PRO A 38 12.40 0.05 3.76
C PRO A 38 11.33 -0.96 3.36
N CYS A 39 10.20 -0.51 2.80
CA CYS A 39 9.02 -1.35 2.55
C CYS A 39 8.43 -1.11 1.16
N LEU A 40 9.17 -1.40 0.11
CA LEU A 40 8.65 -1.39 -1.26
C LEU A 40 8.15 -2.77 -1.67
N ILE A 41 7.12 -2.81 -2.49
CA ILE A 41 6.74 -4.04 -3.18
C ILE A 41 7.88 -4.43 -4.12
N LYS A 42 8.45 -5.61 -3.89
CA LYS A 42 9.55 -6.14 -4.70
C LYS A 42 9.07 -6.40 -6.12
N ARG A 43 9.81 -5.89 -7.08
CA ARG A 43 9.57 -6.09 -8.51
C ARG A 43 10.87 -6.49 -9.18
N ASP A 44 10.83 -7.54 -9.97
CA ASP A 44 11.98 -7.92 -10.78
C ASP A 44 12.23 -6.86 -11.87
N ASN A 45 13.50 -6.60 -12.15
CA ASN A 45 13.95 -5.68 -13.20
C ASN A 45 13.38 -4.26 -13.13
N HIS A 46 13.21 -3.71 -11.91
CA HIS A 46 12.75 -2.32 -11.77
C HIS A 46 13.83 -1.36 -12.31
N PRO A 47 13.47 -0.39 -13.20
CA PRO A 47 14.47 0.46 -13.86
C PRO A 47 15.23 1.39 -12.91
N LEU A 48 14.57 1.86 -11.84
CA LEU A 48 15.11 2.88 -10.93
C LEU A 48 15.52 2.33 -9.55
N VAL A 49 15.27 1.05 -9.26
CA VAL A 49 15.43 0.52 -7.90
C VAL A 49 16.14 -0.82 -7.92
N THR A 50 17.15 -0.96 -7.05
CA THR A 50 17.77 -2.24 -6.67
C THR A 50 17.12 -2.71 -5.37
N PHE A 51 16.71 -3.98 -5.30
CA PHE A 51 16.00 -4.54 -4.15
C PHE A 51 16.88 -5.49 -3.34
N SER A 52 16.70 -5.48 -2.03
CA SER A 52 17.22 -6.49 -1.11
C SER A 52 16.56 -7.86 -1.32
N THR A 53 16.99 -8.86 -0.54
CA THR A 53 16.17 -10.04 -0.28
C THR A 53 14.80 -9.64 0.27
N ARG A 54 13.85 -10.57 0.31
CA ARG A 54 12.49 -10.30 0.82
C ARG A 54 12.56 -10.03 2.32
N THR A 55 12.01 -8.90 2.75
CA THR A 55 11.93 -8.51 4.18
C THR A 55 10.54 -8.69 4.77
N SER A 56 9.54 -8.77 3.93
CA SER A 56 8.14 -8.92 4.36
C SER A 56 7.30 -9.66 3.33
N VAL A 57 6.21 -10.23 3.79
CA VAL A 57 5.20 -10.90 2.96
C VAL A 57 3.82 -10.39 3.34
N TYR A 58 3.03 -10.07 2.35
CA TYR A 58 1.68 -9.55 2.53
C TYR A 58 0.67 -10.45 1.83
N PRO A 59 -0.49 -10.72 2.47
CA PRO A 59 -1.62 -11.31 1.77
C PRO A 59 -2.13 -10.34 0.68
N PRO A 60 -2.94 -10.85 -0.27
CA PRO A 60 -3.54 -9.99 -1.30
C PRO A 60 -4.35 -8.84 -0.70
N MET A 61 -4.52 -7.77 -1.47
CA MET A 61 -5.39 -6.67 -1.07
C MET A 61 -6.83 -7.15 -0.89
N GLY A 62 -7.52 -6.52 0.06
CA GLY A 62 -8.93 -6.73 0.37
C GLY A 62 -9.70 -5.42 0.44
N ILE A 63 -10.97 -5.51 0.78
CA ILE A 63 -11.83 -4.37 1.05
C ILE A 63 -11.66 -3.97 2.51
N VAL A 64 -11.08 -2.82 2.77
CA VAL A 64 -10.97 -2.23 4.12
C VAL A 64 -12.22 -1.40 4.37
N THR A 65 -12.90 -1.68 5.47
CA THR A 65 -14.14 -0.98 5.89
C THR A 65 -14.27 -1.03 7.42
N THR A 66 -15.29 -0.40 7.98
CA THR A 66 -15.60 -0.52 9.41
C THR A 66 -16.37 -1.81 9.72
N ALA A 67 -16.24 -2.34 10.93
CA ALA A 67 -17.03 -3.48 11.38
C ALA A 67 -18.54 -3.24 11.27
N GLN A 68 -18.98 -1.99 11.49
CA GLN A 68 -20.37 -1.57 11.34
C GLN A 68 -20.91 -1.76 9.90
N LYS A 69 -20.09 -1.45 8.88
CA LYS A 69 -20.48 -1.55 7.47
C LYS A 69 -20.24 -2.92 6.85
N GLN A 70 -19.47 -3.77 7.50
CA GLN A 70 -19.15 -5.11 7.03
C GLN A 70 -20.41 -5.89 6.60
N ARG A 71 -21.43 -5.92 7.48
CA ARG A 71 -22.64 -6.69 7.23
C ARG A 71 -23.37 -6.23 5.97
N SER A 72 -23.64 -4.95 5.84
CA SER A 72 -24.34 -4.38 4.68
C SER A 72 -23.59 -4.61 3.36
N ILE A 73 -22.24 -4.51 3.39
CA ILE A 73 -21.41 -4.80 2.22
C ILE A 73 -21.48 -6.28 1.85
N THR A 74 -21.35 -7.18 2.82
CA THR A 74 -21.34 -8.63 2.53
C THR A 74 -22.70 -9.16 2.11
N GLU A 75 -23.79 -8.69 2.69
CA GLU A 75 -25.15 -9.05 2.28
C GLU A 75 -25.45 -8.65 0.82
N LYS A 76 -25.00 -7.46 0.41
CA LYS A 76 -25.27 -6.94 -0.93
C LYS A 76 -24.29 -7.42 -1.99
N HIS A 77 -23.02 -7.53 -1.64
CA HIS A 77 -21.94 -7.80 -2.61
C HIS A 77 -21.28 -9.17 -2.46
N GLY A 78 -21.68 -9.95 -1.45
CA GLY A 78 -21.20 -11.32 -1.20
C GLY A 78 -20.05 -11.39 -0.21
N SER A 79 -19.75 -12.61 0.24
CA SER A 79 -18.61 -12.93 1.09
C SER A 79 -17.98 -14.23 0.57
N PRO A 80 -16.83 -14.16 -0.13
CA PRO A 80 -16.01 -12.99 -0.50
C PRO A 80 -16.73 -11.92 -1.34
N VAL A 81 -16.25 -10.67 -1.24
CA VAL A 81 -16.90 -9.51 -1.88
C VAL A 81 -16.64 -9.48 -3.39
N ARG A 82 -17.67 -9.35 -4.19
CA ARG A 82 -17.57 -9.15 -5.64
C ARG A 82 -17.17 -7.71 -5.95
N LEU A 83 -15.88 -7.49 -6.21
CA LEU A 83 -15.29 -6.15 -6.38
C LEU A 83 -15.99 -5.32 -7.45
N TYR A 84 -16.32 -5.90 -8.60
CA TYR A 84 -17.04 -5.19 -9.66
C TYR A 84 -18.42 -4.70 -9.19
N SER A 85 -19.17 -5.52 -8.47
CA SER A 85 -20.47 -5.17 -7.89
C SER A 85 -20.35 -4.02 -6.88
N LEU A 86 -19.33 -4.09 -6.01
CA LEU A 86 -19.08 -3.07 -4.99
C LEU A 86 -18.72 -1.71 -5.60
N LEU A 87 -17.82 -1.71 -6.59
CA LEU A 87 -17.39 -0.48 -7.27
C LEU A 87 -18.51 0.16 -8.12
N ASN A 88 -19.52 -0.60 -8.55
CA ASN A 88 -20.68 -0.10 -9.26
C ASN A 88 -21.83 0.37 -8.34
N ASP A 89 -21.66 0.29 -7.03
CA ASP A 89 -22.70 0.73 -6.09
C ASP A 89 -22.67 2.24 -5.85
N LYS A 90 -23.58 2.97 -6.49
CA LYS A 90 -23.72 4.42 -6.34
C LYS A 90 -24.05 4.88 -4.92
N GLY A 91 -24.58 3.99 -4.08
CA GLY A 91 -24.90 4.27 -2.69
C GLY A 91 -23.67 4.26 -1.78
N LEU A 92 -22.48 3.90 -2.29
CA LEU A 92 -21.25 3.80 -1.53
C LEU A 92 -20.20 4.80 -2.01
N ARG A 93 -19.32 5.19 -1.08
CA ARG A 93 -18.18 6.09 -1.33
C ARG A 93 -16.89 5.28 -1.21
N TYR A 94 -16.12 5.26 -2.28
CA TYR A 94 -14.82 4.60 -2.37
C TYR A 94 -13.69 5.57 -2.07
N GLY A 95 -12.84 5.23 -1.11
CA GLY A 95 -11.62 5.98 -0.79
C GLY A 95 -10.41 5.44 -1.56
N GLN A 96 -9.71 6.31 -2.28
CA GLN A 96 -8.50 5.98 -3.03
C GLN A 96 -7.33 6.88 -2.63
N GLY A 97 -6.25 6.29 -2.16
CA GLY A 97 -5.00 7.02 -1.91
C GLY A 97 -4.38 7.54 -3.21
N ALA A 98 -3.99 8.80 -3.23
CA ALA A 98 -3.34 9.41 -4.38
C ALA A 98 -2.00 8.71 -4.67
N GLY A 99 -1.82 8.26 -5.91
CA GLY A 99 -0.64 7.49 -6.34
C GLY A 99 -0.66 6.02 -5.92
N ARG A 100 -1.71 5.55 -5.25
CA ARG A 100 -1.85 4.13 -4.91
C ARG A 100 -1.87 3.28 -6.18
N LYS A 101 -1.02 2.28 -6.22
CA LYS A 101 -0.97 1.29 -7.30
C LYS A 101 -1.64 0.00 -6.85
N TYR A 102 -2.48 -0.53 -7.69
CA TYR A 102 -3.14 -1.81 -7.48
C TYR A 102 -2.53 -2.87 -8.40
N SER A 103 -2.90 -4.13 -8.20
CA SER A 103 -2.53 -5.18 -9.14
C SER A 103 -3.18 -4.97 -10.51
N PRO A 104 -2.60 -5.53 -11.58
CA PRO A 104 -3.20 -5.46 -12.91
C PRO A 104 -4.65 -5.96 -12.95
N TRP A 105 -4.97 -6.97 -12.14
CA TRP A 105 -6.32 -7.53 -12.05
C TRP A 105 -7.32 -6.54 -11.42
N ILE A 106 -6.96 -5.89 -10.30
CA ILE A 106 -7.79 -4.85 -9.68
C ILE A 106 -7.96 -3.67 -10.63
N GLU A 107 -6.87 -3.19 -11.27
CA GLU A 107 -6.94 -2.08 -12.22
C GLU A 107 -7.82 -2.42 -13.42
N GLN A 108 -7.79 -3.66 -13.91
CA GLN A 108 -8.68 -4.12 -14.97
C GLN A 108 -10.16 -4.09 -14.55
N ILE A 109 -10.48 -4.47 -13.30
CA ILE A 109 -11.85 -4.37 -12.81
C ILE A 109 -12.27 -2.90 -12.70
N LYS A 110 -11.42 -2.05 -12.13
CA LYS A 110 -11.68 -0.61 -12.00
C LYS A 110 -11.93 0.06 -13.36
N SER A 111 -11.16 -0.30 -14.39
CA SER A 111 -11.32 0.26 -15.73
C SER A 111 -12.63 -0.12 -16.42
N ARG A 112 -13.26 -1.20 -15.99
CA ARG A 112 -14.57 -1.65 -16.52
C ARG A 112 -15.75 -0.97 -15.84
N VAL A 113 -15.52 -0.32 -14.70
CA VAL A 113 -16.55 0.41 -13.97
C VAL A 113 -16.75 1.76 -14.66
N GLN A 114 -17.86 1.91 -15.36
CA GLN A 114 -18.22 3.15 -16.06
C GLN A 114 -19.33 3.87 -15.28
N ASN A 115 -19.64 5.10 -15.62
CA ASN A 115 -20.69 6.05 -15.19
C ASN A 115 -21.66 5.70 -14.02
N ASN A 116 -21.66 4.48 -13.52
CA ASN A 116 -22.50 3.96 -12.41
C ASN A 116 -21.67 3.54 -11.19
N GLN A 117 -20.52 4.16 -11.01
CA GLN A 117 -19.57 3.78 -9.97
C GLN A 117 -19.87 4.40 -8.59
N ALA A 118 -19.39 3.76 -7.55
CA ALA A 118 -19.30 4.35 -6.23
C ALA A 118 -18.56 5.71 -6.30
N VAL A 119 -19.02 6.67 -5.50
CA VAL A 119 -18.38 8.00 -5.48
C VAL A 119 -16.94 7.86 -5.02
N THR A 120 -15.99 8.17 -5.90
CA THR A 120 -14.56 8.03 -5.59
C THR A 120 -14.03 9.31 -4.95
N LEU A 121 -13.53 9.19 -3.73
CA LEU A 121 -12.84 10.26 -3.00
C LEU A 121 -11.34 9.98 -2.96
N ASN A 122 -10.56 10.86 -3.58
CA ASN A 122 -9.10 10.76 -3.55
C ASN A 122 -8.55 11.47 -2.32
N TYR A 123 -7.72 10.79 -1.54
CA TYR A 123 -7.03 11.37 -0.40
C TYR A 123 -5.52 11.40 -0.61
N ARG A 124 -4.85 12.34 0.09
CA ARG A 124 -3.40 12.56 0.01
C ARG A 124 -2.82 12.61 1.41
N GLY A 125 -1.56 12.27 1.53
CA GLY A 125 -0.82 12.31 2.79
C GLY A 125 0.45 11.48 2.68
N ALA A 126 1.38 11.69 3.60
CA ALA A 126 2.55 10.82 3.75
C ALA A 126 2.15 9.50 4.42
N ASP A 127 1.29 9.56 5.42
CA ASP A 127 0.68 8.40 6.08
C ASP A 127 -0.73 8.13 5.50
N GLN A 128 -0.76 7.44 4.38
CA GLN A 128 -2.03 7.09 3.74
C GLN A 128 -2.84 6.05 4.53
N ALA A 129 -2.20 5.26 5.37
CA ALA A 129 -2.87 4.26 6.21
C ALA A 129 -3.77 4.95 7.25
N SER A 130 -3.22 5.91 7.98
CA SER A 130 -3.98 6.70 8.95
C SER A 130 -5.08 7.52 8.28
N VAL A 131 -4.79 8.15 7.15
CA VAL A 131 -5.80 8.93 6.40
C VAL A 131 -6.96 8.04 5.93
N LEU A 132 -6.69 6.83 5.44
CA LEU A 132 -7.74 5.89 5.06
C LEU A 132 -8.62 5.52 6.26
N GLY A 133 -7.99 5.19 7.39
CA GLY A 133 -8.70 4.87 8.63
C GLY A 133 -9.58 6.01 9.14
N ASP A 134 -9.03 7.22 9.18
CA ASP A 134 -9.77 8.42 9.60
C ASP A 134 -10.99 8.68 8.71
N MET A 135 -10.84 8.51 7.39
CA MET A 135 -11.96 8.70 6.46
C MET A 135 -13.05 7.63 6.64
N LEU A 136 -12.68 6.39 6.96
CA LEU A 136 -13.64 5.32 7.25
C LEU A 136 -14.36 5.54 8.57
N VAL A 137 -13.63 5.83 9.65
CA VAL A 137 -14.19 6.03 10.99
C VAL A 137 -15.08 7.27 11.05
N ASN A 138 -14.70 8.34 10.34
CA ASN A 138 -15.50 9.57 10.25
C ASN A 138 -16.57 9.48 9.14
N GLU A 139 -16.87 8.31 8.64
CA GLU A 139 -17.88 8.06 7.62
C GLU A 139 -17.80 8.94 6.37
N ARG A 140 -16.60 9.41 6.01
CA ARG A 140 -16.37 10.16 4.76
C ARG A 140 -16.34 9.26 3.54
N ILE A 141 -15.89 8.02 3.73
CA ILE A 141 -15.92 6.92 2.77
C ILE A 141 -16.52 5.68 3.42
N ASP A 142 -16.96 4.74 2.61
CA ASP A 142 -17.57 3.50 3.07
C ASP A 142 -16.61 2.31 2.96
N PHE A 143 -15.68 2.38 2.01
CA PHE A 143 -14.64 1.36 1.85
C PHE A 143 -13.41 1.90 1.12
N GLY A 144 -12.29 1.20 1.30
CA GLY A 144 -11.06 1.33 0.52
C GLY A 144 -10.58 -0.04 0.03
N ILE A 145 -9.60 -0.05 -0.86
CA ILE A 145 -8.91 -1.27 -1.30
C ILE A 145 -7.47 -1.16 -0.84
N ASP A 146 -7.07 -2.03 0.09
CA ASP A 146 -5.71 -2.02 0.62
C ASP A 146 -5.32 -3.38 1.21
N TYR A 147 -4.07 -3.49 1.68
CA TYR A 147 -3.58 -4.68 2.37
C TYR A 147 -4.21 -4.83 3.76
N PRO A 148 -4.47 -6.07 4.22
CA PRO A 148 -5.08 -6.31 5.53
C PRO A 148 -4.33 -5.69 6.71
N PHE A 149 -3.00 -5.57 6.62
CA PHE A 149 -2.21 -4.99 7.70
C PHE A 149 -2.54 -3.49 7.96
N ILE A 150 -3.12 -2.78 6.98
CA ILE A 150 -3.55 -1.38 7.15
C ILE A 150 -4.64 -1.27 8.23
N ALA A 151 -5.66 -2.13 8.16
CA ALA A 151 -6.69 -2.19 9.18
C ALA A 151 -6.10 -2.57 10.56
N THR A 152 -5.22 -3.56 10.60
CA THR A 152 -4.53 -3.97 11.82
C THR A 152 -3.67 -2.86 12.41
N TYR A 153 -2.91 -2.15 11.59
CA TYR A 153 -2.09 -1.02 12.01
C TYR A 153 -2.96 0.10 12.61
N TYR A 154 -4.01 0.49 11.88
CA TYR A 154 -4.90 1.56 12.33
C TYR A 154 -5.57 1.22 13.66
N ASN A 155 -6.13 0.02 13.80
CA ASN A 155 -6.79 -0.43 15.03
C ASN A 155 -5.85 -0.51 16.25
N ARG A 156 -4.54 -0.72 16.04
CA ARG A 156 -3.55 -0.72 17.13
C ARG A 156 -3.23 0.67 17.66
N HIS A 157 -3.40 1.71 16.85
CA HIS A 157 -3.02 3.08 17.18
C HIS A 157 -4.22 3.97 17.50
N HIS A 158 -5.43 3.49 17.17
CA HIS A 158 -6.69 4.20 17.36
C HIS A 158 -7.73 3.26 17.94
N ASP A 159 -8.63 3.78 18.74
CA ASP A 159 -9.78 3.01 19.23
C ASP A 159 -10.82 2.85 18.11
N ALA A 160 -10.54 1.93 17.21
CA ALA A 160 -11.33 1.71 16.01
C ALA A 160 -11.48 0.21 15.69
N GLN A 161 -12.48 -0.12 14.89
CA GLN A 161 -12.77 -1.48 14.46
C GLN A 161 -12.86 -1.53 12.93
N LEU A 162 -11.71 -1.35 12.28
CA LEU A 162 -11.59 -1.61 10.86
C LEU A 162 -11.43 -3.12 10.61
N VAL A 163 -12.04 -3.59 9.56
CA VAL A 163 -11.97 -4.99 9.09
C VAL A 163 -11.53 -5.03 7.64
N THR A 164 -10.96 -6.17 7.23
CA THR A 164 -10.64 -6.43 5.83
C THR A 164 -11.45 -7.61 5.33
N LEU A 165 -12.21 -7.39 4.26
CA LEU A 165 -13.02 -8.41 3.61
C LEU A 165 -12.29 -8.96 2.38
N PRO A 166 -12.27 -10.29 2.18
CA PRO A 166 -11.64 -10.88 1.02
C PRO A 166 -12.41 -10.51 -0.26
N ILE A 167 -11.69 -10.33 -1.36
CA ILE A 167 -12.29 -10.08 -2.67
C ILE A 167 -12.48 -11.40 -3.41
N ALA A 168 -13.67 -11.62 -3.95
CA ALA A 168 -14.01 -12.83 -4.70
C ALA A 168 -13.16 -12.94 -5.97
N ASN A 169 -12.70 -14.16 -6.26
CA ASN A 169 -11.88 -14.49 -7.42
C ASN A 169 -10.57 -13.67 -7.51
N ASN A 170 -10.09 -13.15 -6.38
CA ASN A 170 -8.81 -12.50 -6.34
C ASN A 170 -7.71 -13.53 -6.63
N GLN A 171 -7.06 -13.37 -7.79
CA GLN A 171 -5.99 -14.25 -8.26
C GLN A 171 -4.60 -13.79 -7.79
N GLU A 172 -4.55 -12.75 -6.95
CA GLU A 172 -3.28 -12.27 -6.42
C GLU A 172 -2.67 -13.32 -5.49
N SER A 173 -1.40 -13.60 -5.73
CA SER A 173 -0.57 -14.36 -4.81
C SER A 173 -0.09 -13.48 -3.66
N LEU A 174 0.65 -14.07 -2.71
CA LEU A 174 1.37 -13.32 -1.70
C LEU A 174 2.28 -12.27 -2.34
N VAL A 175 2.24 -11.07 -1.80
CA VAL A 175 3.06 -9.95 -2.25
C VAL A 175 4.28 -9.83 -1.34
N PHE A 176 5.45 -9.66 -1.92
CA PHE A 176 6.70 -9.57 -1.17
C PHE A 176 7.17 -8.13 -1.09
N GLY A 177 7.49 -7.69 0.12
CA GLY A 177 8.16 -6.44 0.36
C GLY A 177 9.67 -6.63 0.46
N ALA A 178 10.41 -5.58 0.13
CA ALA A 178 11.86 -5.51 0.25
C ALA A 178 12.32 -4.08 0.50
N ILE A 179 13.55 -3.93 0.95
CA ILE A 179 14.21 -2.62 0.96
C ILE A 179 14.60 -2.32 -0.48
N GLY A 180 14.17 -1.15 -0.99
CA GLY A 180 14.50 -0.71 -2.34
C GLY A 180 15.35 0.54 -2.31
N CYS A 181 16.55 0.49 -2.90
CA CYS A 181 17.48 1.61 -3.01
C CYS A 181 17.54 2.16 -4.43
N ALA A 182 17.70 3.48 -4.55
CA ALA A 182 17.85 4.14 -5.84
C ALA A 182 19.01 3.55 -6.64
N LYS A 183 18.71 3.05 -7.83
CA LYS A 183 19.70 2.53 -8.77
C LYS A 183 20.36 3.70 -9.49
N ARG A 184 21.68 3.78 -9.41
CA ARG A 184 22.46 4.82 -10.06
C ARG A 184 23.44 4.22 -11.06
N ALA A 185 23.67 4.92 -12.15
CA ALA A 185 24.65 4.53 -13.14
C ALA A 185 26.09 4.93 -12.75
N ASP A 186 26.22 5.90 -11.86
CA ASP A 186 27.50 6.55 -11.51
C ASP A 186 28.11 6.04 -10.20
N ASN A 187 27.41 5.20 -9.44
CA ASN A 187 27.96 4.59 -8.23
C ASN A 187 27.26 3.28 -7.84
N ASP A 188 27.96 2.48 -7.03
CA ASP A 188 27.51 1.19 -6.51
C ASP A 188 26.78 1.28 -5.18
N PHE A 189 26.32 2.47 -4.76
CA PHE A 189 25.70 2.65 -3.44
C PHE A 189 24.61 1.64 -3.16
N ALA A 190 23.64 1.50 -4.07
CA ALA A 190 22.50 0.61 -3.86
C ALA A 190 22.93 -0.85 -3.64
N THR A 191 23.85 -1.35 -4.48
CA THR A 191 24.34 -2.73 -4.38
C THR A 191 25.15 -2.94 -3.11
N THR A 192 26.08 -2.02 -2.83
CA THR A 192 26.93 -2.07 -1.63
C THR A 192 26.11 -2.00 -0.36
N PHE A 193 25.16 -1.06 -0.29
CA PHE A 193 24.29 -0.90 0.88
C PHE A 193 23.40 -2.12 1.09
N ILE A 194 22.76 -2.63 0.03
CA ILE A 194 21.92 -3.81 0.10
C ILE A 194 22.71 -5.04 0.56
N ASN A 195 23.92 -5.25 0.06
CA ASN A 195 24.75 -6.37 0.48
C ASN A 195 25.14 -6.32 1.97
N ARG A 196 25.22 -5.13 2.57
CA ARG A 196 25.48 -4.96 4.00
C ARG A 196 24.28 -5.27 4.88
N ILE A 197 23.07 -4.99 4.41
CA ILE A 197 21.83 -5.19 5.17
C ILE A 197 21.17 -6.54 4.91
N ASN A 198 21.49 -7.19 3.80
CA ASN A 198 21.05 -8.55 3.55
C ASN A 198 21.69 -9.51 4.57
N PRO A 199 20.92 -10.50 5.08
CA PRO A 199 21.47 -11.53 5.95
C PRO A 199 22.42 -12.46 5.21
#